data_30ad47ab215a01195e4e966117776233
#
_entry.id   30ad47ab215a01195e4e966117776233
#
_cell.length_a   1.000
_cell.length_b   1.000
_cell.length_c   1.000
_cell.angle_alpha   90.00
_cell.angle_beta   90.00
_cell.angle_gamma   90.00
#
_symmetry.space_group_name_H-M   'P 1'
#
loop_
_entity.id
_entity.type
_entity.pdbx_description
1 polymer ?
#
loop_
_entity_poly.entity_id
_entity_poly.type
_entity_poly.pdbx_seq_one_letter_code
_entity_poly.pdbx_strand_id
1 'polypeptide(L)'
;MTSPKHRIFDQSDKLKGVAYDIRGEVSAEAERMELDGHTILKLNTGNPAVFGFEAPDVIMRDMIAALPTSQGYSTSKGIIPARRSIVTRYELEDFPPFDINDVFLGNGVSELISMTTQALLNNGDEVLIPAPDYPLWTAATSLAGGTPVHYLCDEE
;
A
#
# COMPACT_ATOMS: atom_id res chain seq x y z
N MET A 1 -42.91 16.08 21.37
CA MET A 1 -41.70 16.28 20.58
C MET A 1 -40.73 15.17 20.95
N THR A 2 -40.59 14.13 20.12
CA THR A 2 -39.66 13.03 20.35
C THR A 2 -38.27 13.53 19.99
N SER A 3 -37.35 13.48 20.96
CA SER A 3 -35.92 13.79 20.75
C SER A 3 -35.38 12.95 19.55
N PRO A 4 -34.61 13.53 18.64
CA PRO A 4 -34.03 12.74 17.55
C PRO A 4 -33.15 11.67 18.16
N LYS A 5 -33.42 10.38 17.83
CA LYS A 5 -32.56 9.28 18.21
C LYS A 5 -31.21 9.51 17.52
N HIS A 6 -30.18 9.84 18.26
CA HIS A 6 -28.83 9.86 17.75
C HIS A 6 -28.51 8.48 17.20
N ARG A 7 -28.28 8.39 15.88
CA ARG A 7 -27.80 7.17 15.24
C ARG A 7 -26.35 6.97 15.66
N ILE A 8 -26.08 5.91 16.40
CA ILE A 8 -24.70 5.50 16.70
C ILE A 8 -24.13 4.90 15.44
N PHE A 9 -23.03 5.46 14.95
CA PHE A 9 -22.26 4.90 13.85
C PHE A 9 -21.17 4.01 14.44
N ASP A 10 -21.14 2.75 14.03
CA ASP A 10 -20.14 1.77 14.43
C ASP A 10 -19.32 1.36 13.21
N GLN A 11 -18.20 0.69 13.46
CA GLN A 11 -17.36 0.12 12.40
C GLN A 11 -18.14 -0.92 11.58
N SER A 12 -17.79 -1.03 10.31
CA SER A 12 -18.34 -2.10 9.47
C SER A 12 -17.92 -3.48 9.99
N ASP A 13 -18.84 -4.44 9.95
CA ASP A 13 -18.55 -5.83 10.33
C ASP A 13 -17.40 -6.45 9.53
N LYS A 14 -17.13 -5.97 8.31
CA LYS A 14 -15.98 -6.37 7.50
C LYS A 14 -14.64 -6.15 8.18
N LEU A 15 -14.55 -5.19 9.10
CA LEU A 15 -13.31 -4.84 9.80
C LEU A 15 -13.02 -5.77 11.00
N LYS A 16 -14.00 -6.53 11.48
CA LYS A 16 -13.83 -7.40 12.65
C LYS A 16 -12.79 -8.51 12.46
N GLY A 17 -12.53 -8.93 11.22
CA GLY A 17 -11.52 -9.94 10.88
C GLY A 17 -10.24 -9.39 10.28
N VAL A 18 -10.09 -8.07 10.21
CA VAL A 18 -8.96 -7.41 9.54
C VAL A 18 -7.95 -6.96 10.59
N ALA A 19 -6.90 -7.75 10.78
CA ALA A 19 -5.75 -7.38 11.62
C ALA A 19 -4.74 -6.59 10.78
N TYR A 20 -5.03 -5.30 10.53
CA TYR A 20 -4.11 -4.38 9.85
C TYR A 20 -3.67 -3.29 10.83
N ASP A 21 -3.01 -3.69 11.91
CA ASP A 21 -2.46 -2.76 12.87
C ASP A 21 -0.93 -2.85 12.90
N ILE A 22 -0.30 -2.04 12.04
CA ILE A 22 1.17 -1.89 12.01
C ILE A 22 1.67 -1.12 13.25
N ARG A 23 0.76 -0.47 13.97
CA ARG A 23 1.06 0.40 15.12
C ARG A 23 0.55 -0.14 16.45
N GLY A 24 0.19 -1.41 16.55
CA GLY A 24 -0.42 -2.03 17.71
C GLY A 24 0.22 -1.76 19.07
N GLU A 25 -0.12 -2.53 20.06
CA GLU A 25 0.30 -2.35 21.45
C GLU A 25 1.81 -2.18 21.62
N VAL A 26 2.61 -2.91 20.82
CA VAL A 26 4.08 -2.81 20.86
C VAL A 26 4.58 -1.44 20.43
N SER A 27 3.96 -0.84 19.39
CA SER A 27 4.32 0.51 18.95
C SER A 27 3.92 1.58 19.95
N ALA A 28 2.75 1.44 20.56
CA ALA A 28 2.29 2.35 21.61
C ALA A 28 3.21 2.30 22.84
N GLU A 29 3.64 1.09 23.24
CA GLU A 29 4.59 0.95 24.35
C GLU A 29 5.97 1.51 24.01
N ALA A 30 6.45 1.33 22.76
CA ALA A 30 7.69 1.94 22.29
C ALA A 30 7.63 3.47 22.36
N GLU A 31 6.52 4.07 21.92
CA GLU A 31 6.31 5.52 22.02
C GLU A 31 6.30 6.01 23.47
N ARG A 32 5.65 5.27 24.39
CA ARG A 32 5.66 5.57 25.81
C ARG A 32 7.08 5.54 26.39
N MET A 33 7.86 4.51 26.05
CA MET A 33 9.24 4.39 26.50
C MET A 33 10.13 5.52 25.95
N GLU A 34 9.90 5.95 24.70
CA GLU A 34 10.62 7.11 24.15
C GLU A 34 10.31 8.41 24.92
N LEU A 35 9.05 8.61 25.33
CA LEU A 35 8.67 9.73 26.17
C LEU A 35 9.33 9.69 27.57
N ASP A 36 9.60 8.49 28.09
CA ASP A 36 10.31 8.27 29.34
C ASP A 36 11.85 8.39 29.17
N GLY A 37 12.34 8.74 27.97
CA GLY A 37 13.76 8.99 27.68
C GLY A 37 14.55 7.77 27.22
N HIS A 38 13.90 6.66 26.90
CA HIS A 38 14.56 5.50 26.32
C HIS A 38 14.81 5.69 24.82
N THR A 39 15.92 5.15 24.33
CA THR A 39 16.22 5.09 22.90
C THR A 39 15.72 3.77 22.34
N ILE A 40 14.76 3.82 21.41
CA ILE A 40 14.19 2.63 20.78
C ILE A 40 14.67 2.53 19.33
N LEU A 41 15.30 1.41 18.97
CA LEU A 41 15.65 1.09 17.59
C LEU A 41 14.45 0.41 16.92
N LYS A 42 13.77 1.15 16.03
CA LYS A 42 12.58 0.66 15.29
C LYS A 42 13.02 -0.09 14.04
N LEU A 43 12.86 -1.41 14.04
CA LEU A 43 13.19 -2.29 12.90
C LEU A 43 11.95 -2.89 12.24
N ASN A 44 10.77 -2.52 12.72
CA ASN A 44 9.48 -3.04 12.26
C ASN A 44 8.99 -2.42 10.95
N THR A 45 9.54 -1.28 10.53
CA THR A 45 9.17 -0.59 9.29
C THR A 45 10.42 -0.11 8.57
N GLY A 46 10.52 -0.43 7.28
CA GLY A 46 11.61 0.07 6.44
C GLY A 46 11.47 1.58 6.24
N ASN A 47 12.39 2.33 6.84
CA ASN A 47 12.47 3.77 6.65
C ASN A 47 13.94 4.18 6.41
N PRO A 48 14.45 4.02 5.17
CA PRO A 48 15.85 4.27 4.86
C PRO A 48 16.32 5.68 5.19
N ALA A 49 15.46 6.68 5.08
CA ALA A 49 15.82 8.09 5.30
C ALA A 49 16.36 8.38 6.71
N VAL A 50 15.81 7.72 7.75
CA VAL A 50 16.27 7.90 9.14
C VAL A 50 17.68 7.33 9.39
N PHE A 51 18.17 6.50 8.47
CA PHE A 51 19.51 5.90 8.49
C PHE A 51 20.49 6.59 7.51
N GLY A 52 20.13 7.78 6.99
CA GLY A 52 20.98 8.57 6.11
C GLY A 52 20.94 8.15 4.63
N PHE A 53 20.01 7.30 4.23
CA PHE A 53 19.80 6.99 2.82
C PHE A 53 18.85 8.01 2.20
N GLU A 54 19.37 8.86 1.34
CA GLU A 54 18.61 9.87 0.66
C GLU A 54 18.25 9.44 -0.77
N ALA A 55 17.19 10.02 -1.32
CA ALA A 55 16.87 9.83 -2.72
C ALA A 55 17.98 10.46 -3.59
N PRO A 56 18.36 9.82 -4.72
CA PRO A 56 19.35 10.40 -5.63
C PRO A 56 18.98 11.80 -6.08
N ASP A 57 19.98 12.70 -6.15
CA ASP A 57 19.81 14.11 -6.55
C ASP A 57 19.06 14.28 -7.88
N VAL A 58 19.24 13.37 -8.83
CA VAL A 58 18.56 13.41 -10.13
C VAL A 58 17.05 13.30 -9.95
N ILE A 59 16.59 12.40 -9.06
CA ILE A 59 15.17 12.21 -8.77
C ILE A 59 14.61 13.47 -8.09
N MET A 60 15.32 14.00 -7.09
CA MET A 60 14.88 15.18 -6.37
C MET A 60 14.78 16.42 -7.27
N ARG A 61 15.75 16.63 -8.15
CA ARG A 61 15.73 17.73 -9.13
C ARG A 61 14.57 17.63 -10.10
N ASP A 62 14.31 16.43 -10.63
CA ASP A 62 13.23 16.20 -11.58
C ASP A 62 11.86 16.39 -10.91
N MET A 63 11.69 15.92 -9.67
CA MET A 63 10.48 16.18 -8.90
C MET A 63 10.22 17.68 -8.69
N ILE A 64 11.24 18.43 -8.26
CA ILE A 64 11.13 19.89 -8.05
C ILE A 64 10.79 20.60 -9.37
N ALA A 65 11.43 20.22 -10.47
CA ALA A 65 11.17 20.79 -11.78
C ALA A 65 9.74 20.48 -12.29
N ALA A 66 9.17 19.33 -11.92
CA ALA A 66 7.82 18.94 -12.32
C ALA A 66 6.70 19.59 -11.49
N LEU A 67 6.98 20.09 -10.28
CA LEU A 67 5.98 20.66 -9.38
C LEU A 67 5.07 21.72 -10.02
N PRO A 68 5.57 22.70 -10.81
CA PRO A 68 4.70 23.71 -11.42
C PRO A 68 3.65 23.14 -12.37
N THR A 69 3.91 21.99 -13.00
CA THR A 69 3.03 21.33 -13.96
C THR A 69 2.18 20.20 -13.35
N SER A 70 2.39 19.88 -12.08
CA SER A 70 1.70 18.78 -11.38
C SER A 70 0.43 19.21 -10.64
N GLN A 71 0.00 20.46 -10.77
CA GLN A 71 -1.13 21.02 -10.03
C GLN A 71 -2.51 20.63 -10.58
N GLY A 72 -2.57 20.09 -11.81
CA GLY A 72 -3.79 19.72 -12.49
C GLY A 72 -4.10 18.22 -12.39
N TYR A 73 -5.29 17.86 -12.88
CA TYR A 73 -5.63 16.44 -13.06
C TYR A 73 -4.81 15.81 -14.19
N SER A 74 -4.47 14.54 -14.01
CA SER A 74 -3.87 13.70 -15.05
C SER A 74 -4.88 12.64 -15.54
N THR A 75 -4.45 11.79 -16.49
CA THR A 75 -5.27 10.67 -16.91
C THR A 75 -5.41 9.64 -15.79
N SER A 76 -6.55 8.94 -15.74
CA SER A 76 -6.85 7.95 -14.68
C SER A 76 -5.83 6.81 -14.59
N LYS A 77 -5.14 6.48 -15.68
CA LYS A 77 -4.08 5.48 -15.69
C LYS A 77 -2.71 6.02 -15.27
N GLY A 78 -2.58 7.33 -15.08
CA GLY A 78 -1.31 8.01 -14.84
C GLY A 78 -0.69 8.62 -16.10
N ILE A 79 0.30 9.47 -15.93
CA ILE A 79 0.90 10.24 -17.02
C ILE A 79 1.63 9.33 -18.03
N ILE A 80 1.47 9.65 -19.31
CA ILE A 80 2.04 8.86 -20.42
C ILE A 80 3.57 8.70 -20.33
N PRO A 81 4.37 9.73 -20.02
CA PRO A 81 5.82 9.55 -19.92
C PRO A 81 6.23 8.49 -18.89
N ALA A 82 5.62 8.48 -17.71
CA ALA A 82 5.94 7.52 -16.68
C ALA A 82 5.53 6.08 -17.09
N ARG A 83 4.33 5.92 -17.66
CA ARG A 83 3.85 4.62 -18.18
C ARG A 83 4.76 4.08 -19.29
N ARG A 84 5.21 4.95 -20.19
CA ARG A 84 6.17 4.58 -21.26
C ARG A 84 7.51 4.15 -20.68
N SER A 85 8.01 4.84 -19.67
CA SER A 85 9.27 4.46 -19.01
C SER A 85 9.18 3.07 -18.38
N ILE A 86 8.02 2.70 -17.83
CA ILE A 86 7.78 1.35 -17.30
C ILE A 86 7.84 0.32 -18.42
N VAL A 87 7.12 0.51 -19.52
CA VAL A 87 7.16 -0.40 -20.68
C VAL A 87 8.61 -0.58 -21.16
N THR A 88 9.33 0.52 -21.41
CA THR A 88 10.71 0.47 -21.86
C THR A 88 11.62 -0.26 -20.86
N ARG A 89 11.41 -0.07 -19.57
CA ARG A 89 12.20 -0.77 -18.54
C ARG A 89 12.01 -2.28 -18.63
N TYR A 90 10.78 -2.75 -18.75
CA TYR A 90 10.47 -4.17 -18.85
C TYR A 90 10.92 -4.80 -20.18
N GLU A 91 10.87 -4.02 -21.27
CA GLU A 91 11.46 -4.46 -22.57
C GLU A 91 12.98 -4.71 -22.45
N LEU A 92 13.70 -3.90 -21.67
CA LEU A 92 15.14 -4.09 -21.42
C LEU A 92 15.45 -5.31 -20.53
N GLU A 93 14.46 -5.84 -19.84
CA GLU A 93 14.58 -7.03 -18.98
C GLU A 93 14.05 -8.30 -19.64
N ASP A 94 13.83 -8.29 -20.95
CA ASP A 94 13.27 -9.41 -21.74
C ASP A 94 11.91 -9.92 -21.19
N PHE A 95 11.13 -9.03 -20.56
CA PHE A 95 9.80 -9.36 -20.10
C PHE A 95 8.84 -9.51 -21.29
N PRO A 96 7.84 -10.42 -21.22
CA PRO A 96 6.85 -10.52 -22.31
C PRO A 96 6.21 -9.16 -22.63
N PRO A 97 6.04 -8.81 -23.91
CA PRO A 97 5.54 -7.51 -24.31
C PRO A 97 4.11 -7.26 -23.81
N PHE A 98 3.83 -6.05 -23.37
CA PHE A 98 2.51 -5.57 -23.00
C PHE A 98 2.29 -4.13 -23.49
N ASP A 99 1.04 -3.73 -23.64
CA ASP A 99 0.72 -2.41 -24.16
C ASP A 99 0.79 -1.34 -23.05
N ILE A 100 1.17 -0.12 -23.43
CA ILE A 100 1.18 1.03 -22.50
C ILE A 100 -0.19 1.25 -21.83
N ASN A 101 -1.29 0.81 -22.48
CA ASN A 101 -2.64 0.90 -21.92
C ASN A 101 -2.92 -0.12 -20.82
N ASP A 102 -2.06 -1.12 -20.66
CA ASP A 102 -2.14 -2.10 -19.58
C ASP A 102 -1.42 -1.62 -18.29
N VAL A 103 -0.73 -0.47 -18.37
CA VAL A 103 0.00 0.12 -17.25
C VAL A 103 -0.88 1.12 -16.51
N PHE A 104 -1.02 0.91 -15.20
CA PHE A 104 -1.70 1.80 -14.27
C PHE A 104 -0.74 2.27 -13.19
N LEU A 105 -0.73 3.58 -12.93
CA LEU A 105 0.06 4.16 -11.85
C LEU A 105 -0.84 4.40 -10.64
N GLY A 106 -0.31 4.10 -9.47
CA GLY A 106 -0.95 4.35 -8.18
C GLY A 106 -0.03 5.08 -7.22
N ASN A 107 -0.59 5.57 -6.15
CA ASN A 107 0.14 6.23 -5.07
C ASN A 107 0.69 5.19 -4.09
N GLY A 108 1.74 4.50 -4.53
CA GLY A 108 2.35 3.40 -3.79
C GLY A 108 1.63 2.06 -3.98
N VAL A 109 2.31 0.99 -3.56
CA VAL A 109 1.82 -0.39 -3.71
C VAL A 109 0.49 -0.62 -2.97
N SER A 110 0.28 0.04 -1.84
CA SER A 110 -0.94 -0.13 -1.04
C SER A 110 -2.21 0.28 -1.80
N GLU A 111 -2.16 1.36 -2.57
CA GLU A 111 -3.28 1.74 -3.42
C GLU A 111 -3.50 0.72 -4.53
N LEU A 112 -2.43 0.27 -5.19
CA LEU A 112 -2.51 -0.71 -6.26
C LEU A 112 -3.06 -2.06 -5.77
N ILE A 113 -2.67 -2.54 -4.59
CA ILE A 113 -3.24 -3.73 -3.97
C ILE A 113 -4.75 -3.55 -3.78
N SER A 114 -5.16 -2.44 -3.17
CA SER A 114 -6.58 -2.17 -2.90
C SER A 114 -7.41 -2.04 -4.17
N MET A 115 -6.88 -1.36 -5.19
CA MET A 115 -7.54 -1.22 -6.50
C MET A 115 -7.68 -2.57 -7.20
N THR A 116 -6.62 -3.37 -7.21
CA THR A 116 -6.57 -4.66 -7.89
C THR A 116 -7.54 -5.65 -7.26
N THR A 117 -7.53 -5.77 -5.93
CA THR A 117 -8.44 -6.68 -5.23
C THR A 117 -9.90 -6.29 -5.42
N GLN A 118 -10.23 -4.98 -5.38
CA GLN A 118 -11.59 -4.50 -5.64
C GLN A 118 -12.02 -4.71 -7.09
N ALA A 119 -11.10 -4.64 -8.05
CA ALA A 119 -11.43 -4.80 -9.47
C ALA A 119 -11.60 -6.26 -9.90
N LEU A 120 -10.90 -7.19 -9.26
CA LEU A 120 -10.80 -8.58 -9.72
C LEU A 120 -11.56 -9.58 -8.86
N LEU A 121 -11.87 -9.28 -7.59
CA LEU A 121 -12.47 -10.24 -6.67
C LEU A 121 -13.98 -10.08 -6.56
N ASN A 122 -14.68 -11.19 -6.69
CA ASN A 122 -16.07 -11.33 -6.25
C ASN A 122 -16.12 -11.88 -4.82
N ASN A 123 -17.30 -11.83 -4.20
CA ASN A 123 -17.50 -12.42 -2.88
C ASN A 123 -17.22 -13.92 -2.93
N GLY A 124 -16.30 -14.38 -2.10
CA GLY A 124 -15.93 -15.78 -1.95
C GLY A 124 -14.80 -16.25 -2.88
N ASP A 125 -14.29 -15.40 -3.76
CA ASP A 125 -13.06 -15.73 -4.52
C ASP A 125 -11.87 -15.88 -3.56
N GLU A 126 -10.99 -16.82 -3.87
CA GLU A 126 -9.81 -17.11 -3.05
C GLU A 126 -8.57 -16.44 -3.62
N VAL A 127 -7.71 -15.91 -2.73
CA VAL A 127 -6.42 -15.32 -3.08
C VAL A 127 -5.32 -16.03 -2.30
N LEU A 128 -4.35 -16.59 -3.01
CA LEU A 128 -3.15 -17.17 -2.41
C LEU A 128 -2.22 -16.05 -1.93
N ILE A 129 -1.90 -16.08 -0.64
CA ILE A 129 -1.07 -15.07 0.02
C ILE A 129 0.07 -15.78 0.77
N PRO A 130 1.34 -15.38 0.57
CA PRO A 130 2.44 -15.95 1.32
C PRO A 130 2.32 -15.63 2.81
N ALA A 131 2.87 -16.49 3.67
CA ALA A 131 3.00 -16.24 5.10
C ALA A 131 4.43 -16.61 5.55
N PRO A 132 5.16 -15.71 6.21
CA PRO A 132 4.77 -14.35 6.63
C PRO A 132 4.69 -13.36 5.45
N ASP A 133 3.83 -12.34 5.58
CA ASP A 133 3.57 -11.37 4.52
C ASP A 133 3.25 -9.97 5.09
N TYR A 134 3.19 -9.00 4.18
CA TYR A 134 2.68 -7.67 4.48
C TYR A 134 1.17 -7.71 4.71
N PRO A 135 0.67 -7.31 5.88
CA PRO A 135 -0.72 -7.54 6.30
C PRO A 135 -1.80 -6.99 5.37
N LEU A 136 -1.44 -6.03 4.49
CA LEU A 136 -2.40 -5.41 3.58
C LEU A 136 -2.98 -6.39 2.56
N TRP A 137 -2.24 -7.39 2.09
CA TRP A 137 -2.76 -8.38 1.15
C TRP A 137 -3.97 -9.11 1.73
N THR A 138 -3.83 -9.59 2.97
CA THR A 138 -4.92 -10.25 3.71
C THR A 138 -6.08 -9.29 3.96
N ALA A 139 -5.78 -8.07 4.42
CA ALA A 139 -6.78 -7.06 4.69
C ALA A 139 -7.56 -6.65 3.44
N ALA A 140 -6.86 -6.32 2.35
CA ALA A 140 -7.47 -5.88 1.10
C ALA A 140 -8.34 -6.98 0.47
N THR A 141 -7.86 -8.23 0.49
CA THR A 141 -8.64 -9.39 0.02
C THR A 141 -9.94 -9.52 0.80
N SER A 142 -9.88 -9.50 2.14
CA SER A 142 -11.08 -9.60 2.99
C SER A 142 -12.03 -8.42 2.79
N LEU A 143 -11.52 -7.21 2.67
CA LEU A 143 -12.33 -6.00 2.46
C LEU A 143 -12.99 -5.99 1.07
N ALA A 144 -12.35 -6.59 0.07
CA ALA A 144 -12.93 -6.77 -1.26
C ALA A 144 -13.97 -7.90 -1.34
N GLY A 145 -14.16 -8.67 -0.26
CA GLY A 145 -15.10 -9.78 -0.19
C GLY A 145 -14.49 -11.14 -0.54
N GLY A 146 -13.20 -11.20 -0.82
CA GLY A 146 -12.46 -12.44 -1.07
C GLY A 146 -12.04 -13.14 0.21
N THR A 147 -11.53 -14.34 0.04
CA THR A 147 -11.01 -15.21 1.11
C THR A 147 -9.50 -15.33 0.98
N PRO A 148 -8.70 -14.85 1.94
CA PRO A 148 -7.26 -15.05 1.93
C PRO A 148 -6.92 -16.51 2.26
N VAL A 149 -6.11 -17.15 1.41
CA VAL A 149 -5.58 -18.49 1.59
C VAL A 149 -4.08 -18.40 1.73
N HIS A 150 -3.59 -18.62 2.95
CA HIS A 150 -2.15 -18.48 3.22
C HIS A 150 -1.40 -19.77 2.89
N TYR A 151 -0.24 -19.60 2.25
CA TYR A 151 0.74 -20.66 2.10
C TYR A 151 2.06 -20.27 2.78
N LEU A 152 2.70 -21.25 3.42
CA LEU A 152 3.94 -20.98 4.14
C LEU A 152 5.09 -20.77 3.17
N CYS A 153 5.87 -19.71 3.41
CA CYS A 153 7.19 -19.53 2.81
C CYS A 153 8.21 -19.81 3.91
N ASP A 154 8.87 -20.94 3.80
CA ASP A 154 9.98 -21.34 4.67
C ASP A 154 11.34 -21.06 4.01
N GLU A 155 12.41 -21.28 4.73
CA GLU A 155 13.78 -21.02 4.27
C GLU A 155 14.41 -22.22 3.54
N GLU A 156 13.64 -23.28 3.21
CA GLU A 156 14.15 -24.49 2.56
C GLU A 156 14.04 -24.41 1.01
#